data_76df62ab9d25c12e6ca95dc306e2d236
#
_entry.id   76df62ab9d25c12e6ca95dc306e2d236
#
_cell.length_a   1.000
_cell.length_b   1.000
_cell.length_c   1.000
_cell.angle_alpha   90.00
_cell.angle_beta   90.00
_cell.angle_gamma   90.00
#
_symmetry.space_group_name_H-M   'P 1'
#
loop_
_entity.id
_entity.type
_entity.pdbx_description
1 polymer ?
#
loop_
_entity_poly.entity_id
_entity_poly.type
_entity_poly.pdbx_seq_one_letter_code
_entity_poly.pdbx_strand_id
1 'polypeptide(L)'
;MPLATELELPHFDHTQPGLRGERYRAAMAELPSHDGWLAANPYGYTVLDREAGEFFLRTKEAVFPGLTIAQLFGISEGPLHQEIVRNIINVNGSDHRRLRNLVNPALAPRAVDRYRPAMRRFMEQLTDGLPPEGRCDFVSAIAKPYPSLVIAEVMGAPLADAPRLHHWSNWIQRQFDATSLMTERELIEAAVAEFYAYEDELIAARRPAPGDDLISALIQAEDAGDRLSHDELRNLVLNILVGGVDTSQSQLAHAVRLLAEHPDQWQLLRADPEGLALPAVEEALRYEPITPFTARIAIADIEYRDVTFPAGAIVLVSAWHANRQGIEPDTFDITADRPRARVLTFGAGIHYCVGANLARAEMQEALMFLAQRVSSISLDGEPEFGTASGIYGLESLPVRLEL
;
A
#
# COMPACT_ATOMS: atom_id res chain seq x y z
N MET A 1 12.50 25.21 -22.99
CA MET A 1 11.44 24.18 -23.05
C MET A 1 10.13 24.82 -22.71
N PRO A 2 9.00 24.43 -23.35
CA PRO A 2 7.69 24.96 -22.96
C PRO A 2 7.38 24.56 -21.51
N LEU A 3 6.65 25.41 -20.81
CA LEU A 3 6.10 25.06 -19.51
C LEU A 3 4.98 24.01 -19.68
N ALA A 4 4.89 23.07 -18.75
CA ALA A 4 3.79 22.09 -18.75
C ALA A 4 2.40 22.76 -18.77
N THR A 5 2.30 23.96 -18.20
CA THR A 5 1.08 24.80 -18.21
C THR A 5 0.74 25.38 -19.58
N GLU A 6 1.65 25.38 -20.54
CA GLU A 6 1.47 25.91 -21.91
C GLU A 6 1.06 24.81 -22.90
N LEU A 7 1.07 23.52 -22.46
CA LEU A 7 0.71 22.39 -23.30
C LEU A 7 -0.79 22.12 -23.28
N GLU A 8 -1.36 21.82 -24.43
CA GLU A 8 -2.70 21.26 -24.55
C GLU A 8 -2.64 19.76 -24.20
N LEU A 9 -2.84 19.42 -22.92
CA LEU A 9 -2.79 18.06 -22.44
C LEU A 9 -4.18 17.40 -22.38
N PRO A 10 -4.32 16.14 -22.78
CA PRO A 10 -5.52 15.37 -22.50
C PRO A 10 -5.77 15.34 -20.99
N HIS A 11 -7.02 15.46 -20.58
CA HIS A 11 -7.40 15.53 -19.17
C HIS A 11 -8.03 14.22 -18.69
N PHE A 12 -7.56 13.73 -17.55
CA PHE A 12 -8.13 12.58 -16.86
C PHE A 12 -8.38 12.90 -15.38
N ASP A 13 -9.64 12.80 -14.99
CA ASP A 13 -10.04 12.97 -13.60
C ASP A 13 -10.20 11.61 -12.89
N HIS A 14 -9.16 11.24 -12.15
CA HIS A 14 -9.11 9.99 -11.36
C HIS A 14 -9.97 10.06 -10.09
N THR A 15 -10.49 11.23 -9.73
CA THR A 15 -11.28 11.43 -8.49
C THR A 15 -12.78 11.21 -8.68
N GLN A 16 -13.23 10.92 -9.91
CA GLN A 16 -14.65 10.71 -10.21
C GLN A 16 -15.23 9.57 -9.35
N PRO A 17 -16.30 9.82 -8.57
CA PRO A 17 -16.85 8.84 -7.63
C PRO A 17 -17.32 7.53 -8.26
N GLY A 18 -17.66 7.55 -9.56
CA GLY A 18 -18.09 6.36 -10.31
C GLY A 18 -16.96 5.56 -10.95
N LEU A 19 -15.70 5.94 -10.76
CA LEU A 19 -14.54 5.30 -11.36
C LEU A 19 -14.09 4.11 -10.51
N ARG A 20 -14.77 2.96 -10.69
CA ARG A 20 -14.56 1.72 -9.93
C ARG A 20 -14.67 0.51 -10.83
N GLY A 21 -14.01 -0.61 -10.47
CA GLY A 21 -14.11 -1.89 -11.16
C GLY A 21 -13.81 -1.78 -12.66
N GLU A 22 -14.68 -2.35 -13.48
CA GLU A 22 -14.53 -2.34 -14.94
C GLU A 22 -14.51 -0.92 -15.55
N ARG A 23 -15.29 0.03 -14.99
CA ARG A 23 -15.24 1.43 -15.46
C ARG A 23 -13.89 2.08 -15.21
N TYR A 24 -13.25 1.76 -14.07
CA TYR A 24 -11.90 2.23 -13.78
C TYR A 24 -10.90 1.62 -14.78
N ARG A 25 -10.95 0.30 -15.00
CA ARG A 25 -10.05 -0.39 -15.93
C ARG A 25 -10.19 0.13 -17.36
N ALA A 26 -11.43 0.29 -17.84
CA ALA A 26 -11.69 0.83 -19.18
C ALA A 26 -11.15 2.26 -19.32
N ALA A 27 -11.41 3.12 -18.32
CA ALA A 27 -10.92 4.50 -18.34
C ALA A 27 -9.38 4.58 -18.30
N MET A 28 -8.72 3.70 -17.55
CA MET A 28 -7.26 3.64 -17.54
C MET A 28 -6.69 3.12 -18.87
N ALA A 29 -7.31 2.11 -19.47
CA ALA A 29 -6.87 1.55 -20.76
C ALA A 29 -7.02 2.54 -21.91
N GLU A 30 -8.06 3.39 -21.87
CA GLU A 30 -8.37 4.40 -22.90
C GLU A 30 -7.78 5.78 -22.59
N LEU A 31 -7.02 5.93 -21.49
CA LEU A 31 -6.52 7.24 -21.07
C LEU A 31 -5.63 7.87 -22.14
N PRO A 32 -6.07 8.98 -22.75
CA PRO A 32 -5.27 9.65 -23.76
C PRO A 32 -4.06 10.34 -23.14
N SER A 33 -2.98 10.43 -23.89
CA SER A 33 -1.74 11.05 -23.43
C SER A 33 -1.08 11.89 -24.51
N HIS A 34 -0.38 12.94 -24.09
CA HIS A 34 0.54 13.69 -24.93
C HIS A 34 1.83 12.88 -25.07
N ASP A 35 2.22 12.61 -26.30
CA ASP A 35 3.43 11.83 -26.67
C ASP A 35 3.58 10.48 -25.92
N GLY A 36 2.45 9.87 -25.56
CA GLY A 36 2.43 8.55 -24.91
C GLY A 36 2.79 8.54 -23.41
N TRP A 37 3.03 9.70 -22.78
CA TRP A 37 3.54 9.69 -21.40
C TRP A 37 2.94 10.72 -20.43
N LEU A 38 2.30 11.80 -20.91
CA LEU A 38 1.85 12.91 -20.08
C LEU A 38 0.37 13.21 -20.29
N ALA A 39 -0.37 13.40 -19.22
CA ALA A 39 -1.76 13.87 -19.19
C ALA A 39 -1.94 14.92 -18.08
N ALA A 40 -2.99 15.73 -18.19
CA ALA A 40 -3.44 16.61 -17.11
C ALA A 40 -4.42 15.88 -16.17
N ASN A 41 -4.45 16.28 -14.91
CA ASN A 41 -5.45 15.85 -13.93
C ASN A 41 -5.93 17.05 -13.09
N PRO A 42 -6.95 16.90 -12.22
CA PRO A 42 -7.50 18.02 -11.44
C PRO A 42 -6.49 18.76 -10.55
N TYR A 43 -5.38 18.12 -10.19
CA TYR A 43 -4.36 18.67 -9.29
C TYR A 43 -3.07 19.11 -10.02
N GLY A 44 -2.91 18.73 -11.28
CA GLY A 44 -1.70 18.98 -12.06
C GLY A 44 -1.51 17.99 -13.19
N TYR A 45 -0.53 17.11 -13.11
CA TYR A 45 -0.09 16.24 -14.20
C TYR A 45 -0.08 14.76 -13.79
N THR A 46 -0.24 13.88 -14.78
CA THR A 46 -0.08 12.43 -14.60
C THR A 46 0.92 11.91 -15.60
N VAL A 47 1.96 11.24 -15.12
CA VAL A 47 2.92 10.53 -15.97
C VAL A 47 2.54 9.05 -16.08
N LEU A 48 2.56 8.52 -17.30
CA LEU A 48 1.98 7.24 -17.68
C LEU A 48 3.03 6.18 -18.05
N ASP A 49 4.25 6.59 -18.37
CA ASP A 49 5.30 5.63 -18.67
C ASP A 49 6.24 5.38 -17.47
N ARG A 50 6.89 4.23 -17.50
CA ARG A 50 7.78 3.77 -16.45
C ARG A 50 8.99 4.69 -16.25
N GLU A 51 9.61 5.13 -17.34
CA GLU A 51 10.82 5.94 -17.27
C GLU A 51 10.55 7.29 -16.61
N ALA A 52 9.46 7.96 -17.01
CA ALA A 52 8.99 9.18 -16.36
C ALA A 52 8.61 8.92 -14.90
N GLY A 53 7.87 7.83 -14.64
CA GLY A 53 7.49 7.43 -13.28
C GLY A 53 8.71 7.23 -12.39
N GLU A 54 9.71 6.48 -12.82
CA GLU A 54 10.95 6.28 -12.06
C GLU A 54 11.72 7.58 -11.86
N PHE A 55 11.77 8.47 -12.86
CA PHE A 55 12.40 9.77 -12.74
C PHE A 55 11.75 10.61 -11.64
N PHE A 56 10.42 10.84 -11.70
CA PHE A 56 9.72 11.66 -10.71
C PHE A 56 9.72 11.05 -9.30
N LEU A 57 9.78 9.73 -9.18
CA LEU A 57 9.89 9.06 -7.88
C LEU A 57 11.30 9.12 -7.27
N ARG A 58 12.35 9.42 -8.07
CA ARG A 58 13.75 9.39 -7.64
C ARG A 58 14.40 10.76 -7.56
N THR A 59 13.92 11.75 -8.33
CA THR A 59 14.50 13.09 -8.31
C THR A 59 14.35 13.74 -6.94
N LYS A 60 15.35 14.54 -6.55
CA LYS A 60 15.36 15.26 -5.27
C LYS A 60 14.47 16.50 -5.29
N GLU A 61 14.18 16.99 -6.47
CA GLU A 61 13.34 18.18 -6.73
C GLU A 61 11.86 17.86 -6.63
N ALA A 62 11.46 16.58 -6.48
CA ALA A 62 10.09 16.15 -6.28
C ALA A 62 9.94 15.39 -4.95
N VAL A 63 9.06 15.88 -4.08
CA VAL A 63 8.81 15.31 -2.76
C VAL A 63 7.35 14.86 -2.61
N PHE A 64 7.03 14.09 -1.60
CA PHE A 64 5.63 13.74 -1.31
C PHE A 64 4.86 14.99 -0.82
N PRO A 65 3.63 15.24 -1.32
CA PRO A 65 2.93 16.52 -1.10
C PRO A 65 2.20 16.64 0.23
N GLY A 66 2.36 15.73 1.19
CA GLY A 66 1.55 15.66 2.41
C GLY A 66 1.50 16.96 3.22
N LEU A 67 2.62 17.67 3.36
CA LEU A 67 2.64 18.97 4.04
C LEU A 67 1.87 20.03 3.28
N THR A 68 1.95 20.05 1.96
CA THR A 68 1.18 20.96 1.11
C THR A 68 -0.30 20.67 1.19
N ILE A 69 -0.68 19.38 1.16
CA ILE A 69 -2.07 18.94 1.34
C ILE A 69 -2.58 19.38 2.71
N ALA A 70 -1.84 19.16 3.79
CA ALA A 70 -2.22 19.61 5.12
C ALA A 70 -2.51 21.14 5.16
N GLN A 71 -1.64 21.94 4.54
CA GLN A 71 -1.82 23.39 4.44
C GLN A 71 -3.09 23.76 3.66
N LEU A 72 -3.34 23.11 2.52
CA LEU A 72 -4.53 23.36 1.69
C LEU A 72 -5.84 23.04 2.43
N PHE A 73 -5.82 22.02 3.29
CA PHE A 73 -6.97 21.62 4.11
C PHE A 73 -7.03 22.33 5.48
N GLY A 74 -6.13 23.30 5.75
CA GLY A 74 -6.10 24.04 7.00
C GLY A 74 -5.75 23.17 8.22
N ILE A 75 -4.98 22.09 8.01
CA ILE A 75 -4.49 21.20 9.07
C ILE A 75 -3.17 21.77 9.58
N SER A 76 -3.22 22.59 10.64
CA SER A 76 -2.05 23.31 11.18
C SER A 76 -1.69 22.94 12.62
N GLU A 77 -2.54 22.17 13.30
CA GLU A 77 -2.36 21.75 14.70
C GLU A 77 -3.12 20.44 14.97
N GLY A 78 -2.93 19.88 16.17
CA GLY A 78 -3.61 18.65 16.59
C GLY A 78 -2.88 17.36 16.21
N PRO A 79 -3.46 16.20 16.57
CA PRO A 79 -2.83 14.90 16.40
C PRO A 79 -2.53 14.56 14.93
N LEU A 80 -3.46 14.85 14.02
CA LEU A 80 -3.27 14.59 12.59
C LEU A 80 -2.15 15.47 11.99
N HIS A 81 -2.06 16.74 12.37
CA HIS A 81 -0.94 17.58 11.95
C HIS A 81 0.41 17.03 12.45
N GLN A 82 0.47 16.60 13.72
CA GLN A 82 1.68 16.02 14.28
C GLN A 82 2.09 14.74 13.55
N GLU A 83 1.12 13.91 13.19
CA GLU A 83 1.33 12.72 12.38
C GLU A 83 1.90 13.09 11.01
N ILE A 84 1.25 13.99 10.27
CA ILE A 84 1.66 14.39 8.91
C ILE A 84 3.09 14.95 8.91
N VAL A 85 3.43 15.82 9.85
CA VAL A 85 4.75 16.46 9.91
C VAL A 85 5.87 15.44 10.18
N ARG A 86 5.60 14.40 10.98
CA ARG A 86 6.57 13.36 11.35
C ARG A 86 6.51 12.11 10.48
N ASN A 87 5.48 11.97 9.65
CA ASN A 87 5.32 10.80 8.79
C ASN A 87 6.55 10.62 7.91
N ILE A 88 7.13 9.41 7.94
CA ILE A 88 8.36 9.08 7.23
C ILE A 88 8.26 9.34 5.71
N ILE A 89 7.06 9.35 5.14
CA ILE A 89 6.84 9.66 3.73
C ILE A 89 7.01 11.17 3.43
N ASN A 90 6.79 12.04 4.43
CA ASN A 90 6.94 13.50 4.34
C ASN A 90 8.36 13.97 4.71
N VAL A 91 9.09 13.15 5.46
CA VAL A 91 10.45 13.45 5.87
C VAL A 91 11.42 13.16 4.73
N ASN A 92 12.43 14.03 4.52
CA ASN A 92 13.40 13.91 3.44
C ASN A 92 14.84 14.05 3.97
N GLY A 93 15.84 13.86 3.10
CA GLY A 93 17.24 14.12 3.38
C GLY A 93 17.87 13.21 4.45
N SER A 94 18.61 13.81 5.38
CA SER A 94 19.32 13.12 6.46
C SER A 94 18.38 12.46 7.47
N ASP A 95 17.30 13.13 7.84
CA ASP A 95 16.35 12.64 8.82
C ASP A 95 15.57 11.44 8.31
N HIS A 96 15.13 11.48 7.03
CA HIS A 96 14.56 10.30 6.39
C HIS A 96 15.51 9.10 6.43
N ARG A 97 16.80 9.29 6.06
CA ARG A 97 17.78 8.20 6.10
C ARG A 97 17.96 7.65 7.52
N ARG A 98 18.01 8.54 8.53
CA ARG A 98 18.14 8.15 9.95
C ARG A 98 16.96 7.28 10.38
N LEU A 99 15.73 7.74 10.16
CA LEU A 99 14.51 7.02 10.51
C LEU A 99 14.38 5.68 9.76
N ARG A 100 14.67 5.68 8.44
CA ARG A 100 14.67 4.44 7.63
C ARG A 100 15.63 3.39 8.14
N ASN A 101 16.83 3.81 8.59
CA ASN A 101 17.83 2.89 9.13
C ASN A 101 17.41 2.24 10.45
N LEU A 102 16.45 2.80 11.17
CA LEU A 102 15.91 2.21 12.40
C LEU A 102 14.87 1.11 12.10
N VAL A 103 14.07 1.27 11.07
CA VAL A 103 13.00 0.32 10.72
C VAL A 103 13.41 -0.75 9.70
N ASN A 104 14.32 -0.43 8.78
CA ASN A 104 14.77 -1.34 7.73
C ASN A 104 15.25 -2.72 8.25
N PRO A 105 16.02 -2.82 9.36
CA PRO A 105 16.46 -4.13 9.86
C PRO A 105 15.32 -5.07 10.26
N ALA A 106 14.24 -4.52 10.85
CA ALA A 106 13.07 -5.31 11.26
C ALA A 106 12.24 -5.83 10.08
N LEU A 107 12.33 -5.17 8.92
CA LEU A 107 11.60 -5.49 7.69
C LEU A 107 12.51 -6.03 6.57
N ALA A 108 13.77 -6.34 6.90
CA ALA A 108 14.68 -7.01 5.98
C ALA A 108 14.21 -8.46 5.70
N PRO A 109 14.54 -9.06 4.54
CA PRO A 109 14.03 -10.39 4.18
C PRO A 109 14.20 -11.46 5.27
N ARG A 110 15.41 -11.57 5.86
CA ARG A 110 15.67 -12.53 6.94
C ARG A 110 14.88 -12.26 8.21
N ALA A 111 14.61 -11.00 8.53
CA ALA A 111 13.79 -10.64 9.69
C ALA A 111 12.32 -10.96 9.45
N VAL A 112 11.84 -10.78 8.22
CA VAL A 112 10.48 -11.11 7.81
C VAL A 112 10.23 -12.62 7.83
N ASP A 113 11.21 -13.44 7.43
CA ASP A 113 11.06 -14.91 7.37
C ASP A 113 10.67 -15.52 8.72
N ARG A 114 11.04 -14.90 9.85
CA ARG A 114 10.65 -15.39 11.19
C ARG A 114 9.14 -15.32 11.45
N TYR A 115 8.41 -14.45 10.75
CA TYR A 115 6.96 -14.30 10.89
C TYR A 115 6.16 -15.28 10.03
N ARG A 116 6.79 -15.95 9.04
CA ARG A 116 6.10 -16.91 8.14
C ARG A 116 5.34 -18.03 8.88
N PRO A 117 5.89 -18.64 9.96
CA PRO A 117 5.12 -19.60 10.73
C PRO A 117 3.87 -19.02 11.39
N ALA A 118 3.92 -17.78 11.85
CA ALA A 118 2.75 -17.08 12.39
C ALA A 118 1.71 -16.78 11.30
N MET A 119 2.16 -16.30 10.13
CA MET A 119 1.31 -16.06 8.96
C MET A 119 0.51 -17.31 8.57
N ARG A 120 1.15 -18.49 8.52
CA ARG A 120 0.48 -19.77 8.24
C ARG A 120 -0.57 -20.12 9.30
N ARG A 121 -0.23 -19.99 10.59
CA ARG A 121 -1.19 -20.24 11.69
C ARG A 121 -2.39 -19.30 11.61
N PHE A 122 -2.19 -18.04 11.25
CA PHE A 122 -3.29 -17.10 11.10
C PHE A 122 -4.19 -17.47 9.92
N MET A 123 -3.64 -17.87 8.78
CA MET A 123 -4.42 -18.38 7.65
C MET A 123 -5.20 -19.65 8.03
N GLU A 124 -4.59 -20.59 8.74
CA GLU A 124 -5.27 -21.79 9.24
C GLU A 124 -6.44 -21.44 10.16
N GLN A 125 -6.19 -20.59 11.16
CA GLN A 125 -7.23 -20.13 12.10
C GLN A 125 -8.41 -19.46 11.40
N LEU A 126 -8.15 -18.59 10.42
CA LEU A 126 -9.17 -17.84 9.69
C LEU A 126 -9.98 -18.76 8.76
N THR A 127 -9.31 -19.69 8.08
CA THR A 127 -9.99 -20.64 7.18
C THR A 127 -10.76 -21.71 7.91
N ASP A 128 -10.31 -22.15 9.09
CA ASP A 128 -11.05 -23.10 9.95
C ASP A 128 -12.35 -22.48 10.50
N GLY A 129 -12.44 -21.16 10.57
CA GLY A 129 -13.65 -20.43 10.95
C GLY A 129 -14.67 -20.25 9.82
N LEU A 130 -14.36 -20.66 8.58
CA LEU A 130 -15.28 -20.53 7.46
C LEU A 130 -16.43 -21.53 7.52
N PRO A 131 -17.61 -21.19 6.94
CA PRO A 131 -18.71 -22.13 6.78
C PRO A 131 -18.29 -23.39 6.00
N PRO A 132 -18.85 -24.57 6.32
CA PRO A 132 -18.50 -25.84 5.65
C PRO A 132 -18.72 -25.83 4.12
N GLU A 133 -19.69 -25.03 3.64
CA GLU A 133 -19.96 -24.84 2.22
C GLU A 133 -18.95 -23.93 1.52
N GLY A 134 -17.99 -23.36 2.25
CA GLY A 134 -16.92 -22.52 1.74
C GLY A 134 -17.35 -21.16 1.16
N ARG A 135 -18.60 -20.74 1.40
CA ARG A 135 -19.11 -19.42 0.98
C ARG A 135 -18.77 -18.37 2.01
N CYS A 136 -18.11 -17.31 1.57
CA CYS A 136 -17.77 -16.19 2.44
C CYS A 136 -17.58 -14.90 1.63
N ASP A 137 -17.64 -13.77 2.31
CA ASP A 137 -17.01 -12.56 1.84
C ASP A 137 -15.52 -12.61 2.25
N PHE A 138 -14.64 -12.82 1.27
CA PHE A 138 -13.20 -12.98 1.49
C PHE A 138 -12.58 -11.76 2.17
N VAL A 139 -13.09 -10.55 1.86
CA VAL A 139 -12.58 -9.32 2.46
C VAL A 139 -12.78 -9.35 3.97
N SER A 140 -14.00 -9.56 4.45
CA SER A 140 -14.30 -9.53 5.88
C SER A 140 -13.81 -10.77 6.62
N ALA A 141 -13.83 -11.95 5.97
CA ALA A 141 -13.48 -13.21 6.62
C ALA A 141 -11.95 -13.43 6.72
N ILE A 142 -11.17 -12.99 5.73
CA ILE A 142 -9.74 -13.30 5.64
C ILE A 142 -8.90 -12.04 5.40
N ALA A 143 -9.18 -11.25 4.35
CA ALA A 143 -8.27 -10.20 3.94
C ALA A 143 -8.12 -9.07 4.97
N LYS A 144 -9.17 -8.73 5.72
CA LYS A 144 -9.14 -7.75 6.83
C LYS A 144 -8.41 -8.26 8.06
N PRO A 145 -8.77 -9.41 8.66
CA PRO A 145 -8.16 -9.87 9.90
C PRO A 145 -6.69 -10.33 9.71
N TYR A 146 -6.35 -10.90 8.57
CA TYR A 146 -5.04 -11.51 8.37
C TYR A 146 -3.86 -10.52 8.49
N PRO A 147 -3.78 -9.41 7.75
CA PRO A 147 -2.70 -8.44 7.90
C PRO A 147 -2.69 -7.78 9.29
N SER A 148 -3.86 -7.60 9.90
CA SER A 148 -3.95 -7.03 11.25
C SER A 148 -3.29 -7.92 12.30
N LEU A 149 -3.45 -9.25 12.18
CA LEU A 149 -2.78 -10.25 13.03
C LEU A 149 -1.26 -10.25 12.75
N VAL A 150 -0.85 -10.17 11.48
CA VAL A 150 0.58 -10.11 11.10
C VAL A 150 1.23 -8.85 11.66
N ILE A 151 0.59 -7.69 11.54
CA ILE A 151 1.13 -6.42 12.07
C ILE A 151 1.16 -6.43 13.60
N ALA A 152 0.16 -7.00 14.28
CA ALA A 152 0.20 -7.17 15.73
C ALA A 152 1.44 -7.98 16.16
N GLU A 153 1.71 -9.10 15.48
CA GLU A 153 2.90 -9.94 15.75
C GLU A 153 4.20 -9.16 15.47
N VAL A 154 4.30 -8.44 14.35
CA VAL A 154 5.49 -7.65 13.99
C VAL A 154 5.76 -6.53 15.00
N MET A 155 4.71 -5.84 15.45
CA MET A 155 4.80 -4.76 16.44
C MET A 155 5.11 -5.29 17.84
N GLY A 156 4.73 -6.53 18.15
CA GLY A 156 4.72 -7.09 19.50
C GLY A 156 3.48 -6.68 20.29
N ALA A 157 2.39 -6.32 19.63
CA ALA A 157 1.09 -6.03 20.24
C ALA A 157 0.33 -7.33 20.56
N PRO A 158 -0.58 -7.35 21.56
CA PRO A 158 -1.45 -8.49 21.78
C PRO A 158 -2.30 -8.82 20.54
N LEU A 159 -2.34 -10.08 20.13
CA LEU A 159 -3.13 -10.51 18.96
C LEU A 159 -4.64 -10.23 19.11
N ALA A 160 -5.14 -10.19 20.38
CA ALA A 160 -6.50 -9.80 20.67
C ALA A 160 -6.84 -8.36 20.26
N ASP A 161 -5.84 -7.50 20.12
CA ASP A 161 -6.00 -6.10 19.70
C ASP A 161 -6.04 -5.93 18.16
N ALA A 162 -5.83 -7.00 17.37
CA ALA A 162 -5.84 -6.93 15.92
C ALA A 162 -7.10 -6.24 15.33
N PRO A 163 -8.34 -6.44 15.84
CA PRO A 163 -9.50 -5.70 15.37
C PRO A 163 -9.43 -4.19 15.63
N ARG A 164 -8.83 -3.77 16.75
CA ARG A 164 -8.62 -2.35 17.07
C ARG A 164 -7.54 -1.74 16.18
N LEU A 165 -6.44 -2.48 15.95
CA LEU A 165 -5.39 -2.08 15.02
C LEU A 165 -5.92 -1.87 13.61
N HIS A 166 -6.80 -2.79 13.13
CA HIS A 166 -7.49 -2.62 11.86
C HIS A 166 -8.36 -1.35 11.84
N HIS A 167 -9.13 -1.11 12.88
CA HIS A 167 -10.01 0.07 12.98
C HIS A 167 -9.21 1.37 12.86
N TRP A 168 -8.13 1.52 13.62
CA TRP A 168 -7.29 2.71 13.58
C TRP A 168 -6.57 2.85 12.24
N SER A 169 -5.99 1.76 11.71
CA SER A 169 -5.34 1.78 10.40
C SER A 169 -6.29 2.27 9.31
N ASN A 170 -7.50 1.71 9.25
CA ASN A 170 -8.50 2.08 8.24
C ASN A 170 -8.88 3.56 8.30
N TRP A 171 -9.07 4.13 9.51
CA TRP A 171 -9.37 5.55 9.63
C TRP A 171 -8.15 6.43 9.31
N ILE A 172 -6.98 6.11 9.83
CA ILE A 172 -5.77 6.90 9.62
C ILE A 172 -5.35 6.88 8.15
N GLN A 173 -5.50 5.72 7.45
CA GLN A 173 -5.20 5.60 6.02
C GLN A 173 -6.00 6.57 5.14
N ARG A 174 -7.21 6.94 5.56
CA ARG A 174 -8.08 7.87 4.82
C ARG A 174 -7.52 9.29 4.74
N GLN A 175 -6.50 9.65 5.52
CA GLN A 175 -5.79 10.93 5.34
C GLN A 175 -5.17 11.10 3.95
N PHE A 176 -4.93 10.00 3.22
CA PHE A 176 -4.38 10.03 1.86
C PHE A 176 -5.44 10.17 0.77
N ASP A 177 -6.73 10.18 1.14
CA ASP A 177 -7.85 10.49 0.23
C ASP A 177 -8.41 11.88 0.52
N ALA A 178 -8.35 12.75 -0.49
CA ALA A 178 -8.78 14.14 -0.36
C ALA A 178 -10.27 14.29 0.02
N THR A 179 -11.15 13.39 -0.47
CA THR A 179 -12.57 13.41 -0.14
C THR A 179 -12.80 13.07 1.33
N SER A 180 -12.18 12.00 1.81
CA SER A 180 -12.25 11.61 3.23
C SER A 180 -11.67 12.68 4.14
N LEU A 181 -10.55 13.30 3.73
CA LEU A 181 -9.93 14.37 4.49
C LEU A 181 -10.84 15.61 4.64
N MET A 182 -11.70 15.89 3.64
CA MET A 182 -12.70 16.96 3.71
C MET A 182 -13.92 16.58 4.56
N THR A 183 -14.37 15.35 4.49
CA THR A 183 -15.70 14.96 5.03
C THR A 183 -15.62 14.18 6.34
N GLU A 184 -14.46 13.53 6.65
CA GLU A 184 -14.30 12.61 7.75
C GLU A 184 -13.11 12.96 8.66
N ARG A 185 -12.58 14.19 8.56
CA ARG A 185 -11.39 14.66 9.27
C ARG A 185 -11.43 14.40 10.76
N GLU A 186 -12.54 14.66 11.44
CA GLU A 186 -12.68 14.47 12.89
C GLU A 186 -12.49 13.00 13.29
N LEU A 187 -12.97 12.05 12.48
CA LEU A 187 -12.81 10.62 12.70
C LEU A 187 -11.34 10.18 12.50
N ILE A 188 -10.68 10.75 11.50
CA ILE A 188 -9.25 10.51 11.25
C ILE A 188 -8.41 11.05 12.42
N GLU A 189 -8.66 12.28 12.88
CA GLU A 189 -7.97 12.88 14.02
C GLU A 189 -8.20 12.09 15.31
N ALA A 190 -9.43 11.63 15.56
CA ALA A 190 -9.74 10.79 16.71
C ALA A 190 -8.97 9.47 16.67
N ALA A 191 -8.92 8.80 15.51
CA ALA A 191 -8.17 7.55 15.34
C ALA A 191 -6.67 7.73 15.58
N VAL A 192 -6.07 8.82 15.11
CA VAL A 192 -4.65 9.14 15.39
C VAL A 192 -4.43 9.33 16.89
N ALA A 193 -5.30 10.10 17.57
CA ALA A 193 -5.18 10.37 18.99
C ALA A 193 -5.34 9.09 19.83
N GLU A 194 -6.33 8.28 19.53
CA GLU A 194 -6.58 7.00 20.22
C GLU A 194 -5.43 6.00 20.02
N PHE A 195 -4.90 5.94 18.80
CA PHE A 195 -3.78 5.05 18.52
C PHE A 195 -2.51 5.50 19.26
N TYR A 196 -2.21 6.79 19.28
CA TYR A 196 -1.08 7.31 20.06
C TYR A 196 -1.20 7.03 21.57
N ALA A 197 -2.42 7.12 22.14
CA ALA A 197 -2.63 6.76 23.53
C ALA A 197 -2.39 5.26 23.79
N TYR A 198 -2.88 4.40 22.87
CA TYR A 198 -2.63 2.96 22.92
C TYR A 198 -1.13 2.63 22.80
N GLU A 199 -0.41 3.29 21.91
CA GLU A 199 1.03 3.10 21.75
C GLU A 199 1.82 3.47 23.00
N ASP A 200 1.48 4.59 23.66
CA ASP A 200 2.13 4.99 24.91
C ASP A 200 1.98 3.90 25.97
N GLU A 201 0.80 3.29 26.10
CA GLU A 201 0.58 2.16 27.00
C GLU A 201 1.40 0.93 26.60
N LEU A 202 1.44 0.61 25.31
CA LEU A 202 2.18 -0.55 24.79
C LEU A 202 3.70 -0.38 24.96
N ILE A 203 4.22 0.81 24.66
CA ILE A 203 5.64 1.16 24.84
C ILE A 203 6.00 1.08 26.33
N ALA A 204 5.18 1.66 27.23
CA ALA A 204 5.41 1.62 28.67
C ALA A 204 5.42 0.18 29.20
N ALA A 205 4.52 -0.68 28.74
CA ALA A 205 4.49 -2.09 29.12
C ALA A 205 5.69 -2.88 28.58
N ARG A 206 6.22 -2.50 27.41
CA ARG A 206 7.32 -3.21 26.74
C ARG A 206 8.70 -2.83 27.29
N ARG A 207 8.90 -1.61 27.79
CA ARG A 207 10.21 -1.14 28.34
C ARG A 207 10.83 -2.07 29.38
N PRO A 208 10.11 -2.52 30.45
CA PRO A 208 10.69 -3.40 31.46
C PRO A 208 10.94 -4.83 30.99
N ALA A 209 10.30 -5.25 29.89
CA ALA A 209 10.40 -6.61 29.35
C ALA A 209 10.43 -6.59 27.81
N PRO A 210 11.55 -6.12 27.22
CA PRO A 210 11.68 -6.06 25.75
C PRO A 210 11.63 -7.46 25.13
N GLY A 211 10.91 -7.56 24.00
CA GLY A 211 10.81 -8.77 23.20
C GLY A 211 11.71 -8.70 21.96
N ASP A 212 11.51 -9.69 21.07
CA ASP A 212 12.10 -9.67 19.72
C ASP A 212 11.06 -9.15 18.71
N ASP A 213 10.67 -7.89 18.87
CA ASP A 213 9.66 -7.20 18.09
C ASP A 213 10.10 -5.77 17.70
N LEU A 214 9.35 -5.14 16.78
CA LEU A 214 9.67 -3.82 16.26
C LEU A 214 9.68 -2.74 17.37
N ILE A 215 8.68 -2.74 18.25
CA ILE A 215 8.58 -1.73 19.31
C ILE A 215 9.76 -1.85 20.26
N SER A 216 10.15 -3.07 20.65
CA SER A 216 11.33 -3.29 21.48
C SER A 216 12.62 -2.78 20.82
N ALA A 217 12.79 -2.98 19.52
CA ALA A 217 13.95 -2.48 18.77
C ALA A 217 13.97 -0.94 18.70
N LEU A 218 12.81 -0.30 18.54
CA LEU A 218 12.70 1.16 18.52
C LEU A 218 12.92 1.77 19.91
N ILE A 219 12.43 1.14 21.00
CA ILE A 219 12.72 1.55 22.38
C ILE A 219 14.23 1.52 22.64
N GLN A 220 14.92 0.46 22.22
CA GLN A 220 16.38 0.37 22.37
C GLN A 220 17.11 1.49 21.60
N ALA A 221 16.60 1.87 20.42
CA ALA A 221 17.17 2.96 19.64
C ALA A 221 16.94 4.33 20.30
N GLU A 222 15.78 4.54 20.94
CA GLU A 222 15.46 5.74 21.74
C GLU A 222 16.38 5.83 22.97
N ASP A 223 16.51 4.76 23.75
CA ASP A 223 17.30 4.70 24.97
C ASP A 223 18.82 4.86 24.72
N ALA A 224 19.28 4.53 23.51
CA ALA A 224 20.69 4.72 23.12
C ALA A 224 21.08 6.20 22.89
N GLY A 225 20.14 7.14 23.04
CA GLY A 225 20.33 8.59 22.90
C GLY A 225 20.52 9.08 21.47
N ASP A 226 20.14 10.31 21.17
CA ASP A 226 20.34 11.09 19.92
C ASP A 226 19.84 10.48 18.59
N ARG A 227 19.31 9.25 18.58
CA ARG A 227 18.89 8.56 17.34
C ARG A 227 17.40 8.59 17.06
N LEU A 228 16.57 8.69 18.09
CA LEU A 228 15.13 8.64 18.00
C LEU A 228 14.50 9.38 19.19
N SER A 229 13.62 10.34 18.94
CA SER A 229 12.78 10.94 19.97
C SER A 229 11.55 10.07 20.21
N HIS A 230 10.87 10.28 21.36
CA HIS A 230 9.64 9.58 21.69
C HIS A 230 8.53 9.81 20.63
N ASP A 231 8.35 11.04 20.19
CA ASP A 231 7.39 11.38 19.14
C ASP A 231 7.72 10.72 17.79
N GLU A 232 9.01 10.59 17.44
CA GLU A 232 9.43 9.87 16.23
C GLU A 232 9.20 8.37 16.36
N LEU A 233 9.45 7.80 17.56
CA LEU A 233 9.16 6.38 17.83
C LEU A 233 7.69 6.09 17.60
N ARG A 234 6.80 6.84 18.25
CA ARG A 234 5.34 6.72 18.07
C ARG A 234 4.93 6.82 16.62
N ASN A 235 5.42 7.84 15.92
CA ASN A 235 5.06 8.02 14.52
C ASN A 235 5.58 6.89 13.61
N LEU A 236 6.77 6.34 13.87
CA LEU A 236 7.27 5.17 13.13
C LEU A 236 6.39 3.94 13.33
N VAL A 237 5.93 3.69 14.56
CA VAL A 237 5.02 2.57 14.86
C VAL A 237 3.68 2.77 14.14
N LEU A 238 3.11 4.00 14.21
CA LEU A 238 1.89 4.35 13.46
C LEU A 238 2.07 4.14 11.95
N ASN A 239 3.20 4.56 11.38
CA ASN A 239 3.45 4.39 9.95
C ASN A 239 3.56 2.90 9.54
N ILE A 240 4.08 2.04 10.41
CA ILE A 240 4.12 0.58 10.17
C ILE A 240 2.71 -0.02 10.25
N LEU A 241 1.88 0.41 11.22
CA LEU A 241 0.48 -0.01 11.30
C LEU A 241 -0.26 0.34 10.01
N VAL A 242 -0.31 1.62 9.67
CA VAL A 242 -1.09 2.14 8.53
C VAL A 242 -0.58 1.59 7.21
N GLY A 243 0.75 1.51 7.05
CA GLY A 243 1.35 0.96 5.84
C GLY A 243 1.19 -0.55 5.68
N GLY A 244 0.96 -1.30 6.77
CA GLY A 244 0.97 -2.77 6.76
C GLY A 244 -0.39 -3.44 6.77
N VAL A 245 -1.47 -2.76 7.16
CA VAL A 245 -2.80 -3.37 7.29
C VAL A 245 -3.62 -3.21 6.00
N ASP A 246 -4.08 -2.00 5.70
CA ASP A 246 -5.05 -1.78 4.62
C ASP A 246 -4.48 -2.05 3.22
N THR A 247 -3.17 -1.81 3.03
CA THR A 247 -2.49 -2.09 1.76
C THR A 247 -2.41 -3.59 1.49
N SER A 248 -1.97 -4.37 2.46
CA SER A 248 -1.88 -5.84 2.35
C SER A 248 -3.25 -6.48 2.20
N GLN A 249 -4.25 -6.01 2.96
CA GLN A 249 -5.66 -6.41 2.81
C GLN A 249 -6.13 -6.23 1.36
N SER A 250 -5.95 -5.04 0.82
CA SER A 250 -6.43 -4.69 -0.52
C SER A 250 -5.72 -5.51 -1.60
N GLN A 251 -4.40 -5.65 -1.50
CA GLN A 251 -3.64 -6.41 -2.50
C GLN A 251 -3.93 -7.92 -2.44
N LEU A 252 -4.10 -8.49 -1.25
CA LEU A 252 -4.49 -9.89 -1.09
C LEU A 252 -5.90 -10.15 -1.66
N ALA A 253 -6.85 -9.27 -1.38
CA ALA A 253 -8.21 -9.37 -1.93
C ALA A 253 -8.21 -9.32 -3.47
N HIS A 254 -7.42 -8.41 -4.07
CA HIS A 254 -7.26 -8.37 -5.53
C HIS A 254 -6.56 -9.60 -6.09
N ALA A 255 -5.54 -10.14 -5.43
CA ALA A 255 -4.87 -11.36 -5.88
C ALA A 255 -5.84 -12.55 -5.93
N VAL A 256 -6.67 -12.72 -4.89
CA VAL A 256 -7.68 -13.80 -4.84
C VAL A 256 -8.79 -13.57 -5.86
N ARG A 257 -9.25 -12.34 -6.05
CA ARG A 257 -10.22 -12.00 -7.10
C ARG A 257 -9.67 -12.38 -8.49
N LEU A 258 -8.44 -11.97 -8.81
CA LEU A 258 -7.80 -12.29 -10.09
C LEU A 258 -7.69 -13.80 -10.31
N LEU A 259 -7.31 -14.57 -9.29
CA LEU A 259 -7.23 -16.02 -9.37
C LEU A 259 -8.62 -16.68 -9.49
N ALA A 260 -9.67 -16.09 -8.92
CA ALA A 260 -11.05 -16.54 -9.10
C ALA A 260 -11.58 -16.25 -10.53
N GLU A 261 -11.18 -15.13 -11.14
CA GLU A 261 -11.49 -14.75 -12.53
C GLU A 261 -10.67 -15.54 -13.56
N HIS A 262 -9.53 -16.13 -13.16
CA HIS A 262 -8.62 -16.91 -14.02
C HIS A 262 -8.39 -18.31 -13.44
N PRO A 263 -9.37 -19.22 -13.54
CA PRO A 263 -9.31 -20.55 -12.93
C PRO A 263 -8.17 -21.43 -13.47
N ASP A 264 -7.69 -21.20 -14.69
CA ASP A 264 -6.50 -21.83 -15.24
C ASP A 264 -5.24 -21.43 -14.45
N GLN A 265 -5.08 -20.15 -14.10
CA GLN A 265 -3.98 -19.64 -13.28
C GLN A 265 -4.04 -20.17 -11.86
N TRP A 266 -5.26 -20.32 -11.30
CA TRP A 266 -5.45 -20.98 -10.03
C TRP A 266 -4.97 -22.44 -10.05
N GLN A 267 -5.29 -23.20 -11.11
CA GLN A 267 -4.84 -24.60 -11.21
C GLN A 267 -3.31 -24.70 -11.38
N LEU A 268 -2.67 -23.77 -12.07
CA LEU A 268 -1.20 -23.70 -12.14
C LEU A 268 -0.60 -23.46 -10.74
N LEU A 269 -1.11 -22.50 -10.00
CA LEU A 269 -0.67 -22.21 -8.62
C LEU A 269 -0.86 -23.42 -7.71
N ARG A 270 -1.98 -24.15 -7.82
CA ARG A 270 -2.22 -25.37 -7.06
C ARG A 270 -1.28 -26.51 -7.42
N ALA A 271 -0.87 -26.61 -8.67
CA ALA A 271 0.06 -27.65 -9.12
C ALA A 271 1.48 -27.43 -8.55
N ASP A 272 1.89 -26.20 -8.33
CA ASP A 272 3.20 -25.85 -7.74
C ASP A 272 3.07 -24.63 -6.80
N PRO A 273 2.48 -24.79 -5.60
CA PRO A 273 2.31 -23.68 -4.65
C PRO A 273 3.62 -23.04 -4.20
N GLU A 274 4.68 -23.84 -4.02
CA GLU A 274 5.99 -23.35 -3.55
C GLU A 274 6.71 -22.54 -4.65
N GLY A 275 6.65 -22.99 -5.90
CA GLY A 275 7.31 -22.34 -7.02
C GLY A 275 6.53 -21.12 -7.54
N LEU A 276 5.20 -21.14 -7.48
CA LEU A 276 4.37 -20.14 -8.15
C LEU A 276 3.70 -19.11 -7.22
N ALA A 277 3.72 -19.29 -5.88
CA ALA A 277 3.09 -18.31 -4.98
C ALA A 277 3.74 -16.91 -5.08
N LEU A 278 5.07 -16.81 -5.11
CA LEU A 278 5.74 -15.52 -5.27
C LEU A 278 5.55 -14.92 -6.68
N PRO A 279 5.68 -15.67 -7.79
CA PRO A 279 5.27 -15.20 -9.11
C PRO A 279 3.83 -14.69 -9.17
N ALA A 280 2.87 -15.37 -8.56
CA ALA A 280 1.47 -14.94 -8.49
C ALA A 280 1.30 -13.61 -7.74
N VAL A 281 2.04 -13.42 -6.63
CA VAL A 281 2.08 -12.14 -5.91
C VAL A 281 2.62 -11.02 -6.79
N GLU A 282 3.77 -11.24 -7.47
CA GLU A 282 4.37 -10.22 -8.33
C GLU A 282 3.46 -9.87 -9.51
N GLU A 283 2.78 -10.87 -10.08
CA GLU A 283 1.84 -10.64 -11.19
C GLU A 283 0.58 -9.91 -10.73
N ALA A 284 0.05 -10.21 -9.54
CA ALA A 284 -1.07 -9.46 -8.97
C ALA A 284 -0.69 -7.99 -8.68
N LEU A 285 0.49 -7.74 -8.13
CA LEU A 285 1.04 -6.40 -7.90
C LEU A 285 1.24 -5.61 -9.20
N ARG A 286 1.62 -6.29 -10.27
CA ARG A 286 1.78 -5.69 -11.59
C ARG A 286 0.43 -5.37 -12.23
N TYR A 287 -0.45 -6.35 -12.23
CA TYR A 287 -1.71 -6.31 -12.97
C TYR A 287 -2.75 -5.40 -12.30
N GLU A 288 -2.85 -5.44 -10.98
CA GLU A 288 -3.80 -4.62 -10.22
C GLU A 288 -3.09 -3.89 -9.06
N PRO A 289 -2.39 -2.78 -9.34
CA PRO A 289 -1.73 -2.02 -8.29
C PRO A 289 -2.76 -1.30 -7.42
N ILE A 290 -2.75 -1.58 -6.11
CA ILE A 290 -3.66 -0.96 -5.14
C ILE A 290 -3.34 0.52 -4.86
N THR A 291 -2.16 0.97 -5.22
CA THR A 291 -1.78 2.38 -5.24
C THR A 291 -1.59 2.80 -6.69
N PRO A 292 -2.70 3.07 -7.41
CA PRO A 292 -2.63 3.31 -8.85
C PRO A 292 -1.90 4.61 -9.19
N PHE A 293 -1.89 5.57 -8.25
CA PHE A 293 -1.22 6.85 -8.39
C PHE A 293 -0.37 7.20 -7.17
N THR A 294 0.88 7.58 -7.40
CA THR A 294 1.77 8.10 -6.36
C THR A 294 2.08 9.56 -6.62
N ALA A 295 1.70 10.44 -5.68
CA ALA A 295 1.86 11.87 -5.84
C ALA A 295 3.28 12.35 -5.53
N ARG A 296 3.72 13.37 -6.27
CA ARG A 296 4.90 14.21 -6.00
C ARG A 296 4.54 15.68 -6.20
N ILE A 297 5.22 16.56 -5.48
CA ILE A 297 5.20 17.99 -5.72
C ILE A 297 6.60 18.49 -6.04
N ALA A 298 6.74 19.27 -7.10
CA ALA A 298 7.99 19.88 -7.49
C ALA A 298 8.34 21.01 -6.50
N ILE A 299 9.50 20.94 -5.86
CA ILE A 299 10.00 21.98 -4.95
C ILE A 299 10.90 23.00 -5.66
N ALA A 300 11.25 22.75 -6.92
CA ALA A 300 11.94 23.62 -7.86
C ALA A 300 11.43 23.29 -9.26
N ASP A 301 11.77 24.10 -10.26
CA ASP A 301 11.48 23.78 -11.65
C ASP A 301 12.18 22.47 -12.04
N ILE A 302 11.44 21.56 -12.66
CA ILE A 302 11.94 20.24 -13.10
C ILE A 302 11.86 20.19 -14.62
N GLU A 303 13.02 20.02 -15.27
CA GLU A 303 13.10 19.75 -16.69
C GLU A 303 13.14 18.23 -16.93
N TYR A 304 12.17 17.72 -17.69
CA TYR A 304 12.14 16.32 -18.07
C TYR A 304 11.64 16.17 -19.50
N ARG A 305 12.41 15.47 -20.34
CA ARG A 305 12.23 15.46 -21.78
C ARG A 305 12.16 16.91 -22.29
N ASP A 306 11.20 17.25 -23.11
CA ASP A 306 11.06 18.59 -23.66
C ASP A 306 10.06 19.47 -22.90
N VAL A 307 9.81 19.18 -21.60
CA VAL A 307 8.81 19.88 -20.77
C VAL A 307 9.43 20.36 -19.47
N THR A 308 9.09 21.61 -19.07
CA THR A 308 9.44 22.18 -17.77
C THR A 308 8.22 22.15 -16.86
N PHE A 309 8.32 21.44 -15.73
CA PHE A 309 7.32 21.42 -14.64
C PHE A 309 7.72 22.51 -13.63
N PRO A 310 6.88 23.56 -13.45
CA PRO A 310 7.26 24.65 -12.55
C PRO A 310 7.22 24.20 -11.08
N ALA A 311 7.94 24.88 -10.21
CA ALA A 311 7.84 24.72 -8.77
C ALA A 311 6.38 24.80 -8.31
N GLY A 312 5.96 23.90 -7.45
CA GLY A 312 4.56 23.74 -7.02
C GLY A 312 3.72 22.79 -7.90
N ALA A 313 4.24 22.34 -9.06
CA ALA A 313 3.51 21.38 -9.89
C ALA A 313 3.34 20.04 -9.16
N ILE A 314 2.11 19.54 -9.11
CA ILE A 314 1.79 18.21 -8.61
C ILE A 314 1.84 17.23 -9.79
N VAL A 315 2.60 16.15 -9.62
CA VAL A 315 2.77 15.08 -10.60
C VAL A 315 2.33 13.76 -9.96
N LEU A 316 1.35 13.11 -10.56
CA LEU A 316 0.95 11.75 -10.23
C LEU A 316 1.72 10.76 -11.11
N VAL A 317 2.29 9.76 -10.50
CA VAL A 317 2.92 8.64 -11.22
C VAL A 317 1.92 7.49 -11.28
N SER A 318 1.49 7.12 -12.49
CA SER A 318 0.58 6.01 -12.69
C SER A 318 1.31 4.67 -12.66
N ALA A 319 1.19 3.95 -11.54
CA ALA A 319 1.71 2.59 -11.42
C ALA A 319 1.00 1.63 -12.38
N TRP A 320 -0.30 1.84 -12.64
CA TRP A 320 -1.09 1.01 -13.55
C TRP A 320 -0.48 0.96 -14.96
N HIS A 321 -0.16 2.12 -15.56
CA HIS A 321 0.47 2.21 -16.88
C HIS A 321 1.95 1.78 -16.85
N ALA A 322 2.70 2.24 -15.86
CA ALA A 322 4.12 1.92 -15.74
C ALA A 322 4.39 0.42 -15.58
N ASN A 323 3.48 -0.31 -14.91
CA ASN A 323 3.59 -1.76 -14.73
C ASN A 323 3.14 -2.56 -15.96
N ARG A 324 2.44 -1.94 -16.92
CA ARG A 324 1.93 -2.56 -18.14
C ARG A 324 2.80 -2.34 -19.37
N GLN A 325 3.98 -1.80 -19.22
CA GLN A 325 4.92 -1.67 -20.35
C GLN A 325 5.65 -3.00 -20.59
N GLY A 326 5.51 -3.56 -21.78
CA GLY A 326 6.18 -4.80 -22.16
C GLY A 326 5.31 -5.74 -23.01
N ILE A 327 5.66 -7.02 -22.99
CA ILE A 327 4.99 -8.08 -23.73
C ILE A 327 3.70 -8.46 -23.00
N GLU A 328 2.58 -8.51 -23.74
CA GLU A 328 1.26 -8.90 -23.24
C GLU A 328 0.87 -8.17 -21.94
N PRO A 329 0.84 -6.83 -21.96
CA PRO A 329 0.67 -6.03 -20.75
C PRO A 329 -0.67 -6.27 -20.03
N ASP A 330 -1.71 -6.63 -20.78
CA ASP A 330 -3.08 -6.80 -20.27
C ASP A 330 -3.46 -8.27 -20.00
N THR A 331 -2.50 -9.19 -20.10
CA THR A 331 -2.68 -10.59 -19.73
C THR A 331 -2.25 -10.82 -18.29
N PHE A 332 -3.11 -11.47 -17.50
CA PHE A 332 -2.77 -11.97 -16.17
C PHE A 332 -2.22 -13.39 -16.31
N ASP A 333 -0.91 -13.56 -16.12
CA ASP A 333 -0.21 -14.84 -16.25
C ASP A 333 0.89 -14.97 -15.21
N ILE A 334 0.68 -15.84 -14.22
CA ILE A 334 1.61 -16.08 -13.10
C ILE A 334 2.88 -16.83 -13.51
N THR A 335 2.93 -17.33 -14.75
CA THR A 335 4.11 -18.06 -15.29
C THR A 335 4.92 -17.23 -16.28
N ALA A 336 4.44 -16.03 -16.62
CA ALA A 336 5.07 -15.19 -17.62
C ALA A 336 6.50 -14.79 -17.22
N ASP A 337 7.47 -15.06 -18.07
CA ASP A 337 8.85 -14.57 -17.92
C ASP A 337 8.90 -13.08 -18.31
N ARG A 338 8.46 -12.24 -17.39
CA ARG A 338 8.49 -10.80 -17.57
C ARG A 338 9.84 -10.23 -17.14
N PRO A 339 10.32 -9.15 -17.79
CA PRO A 339 11.53 -8.48 -17.33
C PRO A 339 11.44 -8.18 -15.84
N ARG A 340 12.49 -8.51 -15.08
CA ARG A 340 12.56 -8.31 -13.61
C ARG A 340 12.58 -6.83 -13.18
N ALA A 341 12.00 -5.95 -13.97
CA ALA A 341 11.78 -4.58 -13.59
C ALA A 341 10.79 -4.56 -12.40
N ARG A 342 11.23 -3.99 -11.27
CA ARG A 342 10.40 -3.89 -10.07
C ARG A 342 9.12 -3.12 -10.39
N VAL A 343 7.98 -3.66 -9.96
CA VAL A 343 6.69 -2.96 -10.08
C VAL A 343 6.74 -1.61 -9.36
N LEU A 344 6.12 -0.59 -9.93
CA LEU A 344 6.01 0.73 -9.29
C LEU A 344 4.87 0.80 -8.25
N THR A 345 4.15 -0.28 -8.05
CA THR A 345 3.16 -0.43 -6.96
C THR A 345 3.77 -0.15 -5.58
N PHE A 346 5.05 -0.47 -5.37
CA PHE A 346 5.80 -0.13 -4.17
C PHE A 346 6.56 1.20 -4.27
N GLY A 347 6.31 2.00 -5.30
CA GLY A 347 7.06 3.21 -5.59
C GLY A 347 8.51 2.96 -6.01
N ALA A 348 9.33 4.01 -5.95
CA ALA A 348 10.76 3.96 -6.23
C ALA A 348 11.52 5.04 -5.43
N GLY A 349 12.86 5.02 -5.52
CA GLY A 349 13.74 6.02 -4.86
C GLY A 349 13.81 5.84 -3.35
N ILE A 350 14.02 6.96 -2.65
CA ILE A 350 14.22 6.95 -1.19
C ILE A 350 12.99 6.50 -0.42
N HIS A 351 11.79 6.72 -0.97
CA HIS A 351 10.50 6.32 -0.41
C HIS A 351 9.99 4.98 -0.95
N TYR A 352 10.83 4.15 -1.58
CA TYR A 352 10.46 2.77 -1.89
C TYR A 352 9.88 2.09 -0.65
N CYS A 353 8.75 1.38 -0.78
CA CYS A 353 8.00 0.81 0.34
C CYS A 353 8.91 0.03 1.30
N VAL A 354 8.92 0.43 2.57
CA VAL A 354 9.73 -0.22 3.61
C VAL A 354 9.21 -1.63 3.93
N GLY A 355 7.89 -1.81 3.85
CA GLY A 355 7.18 -3.07 4.10
C GLY A 355 7.14 -4.03 2.91
N ALA A 356 7.77 -3.71 1.77
CA ALA A 356 7.65 -4.51 0.54
C ALA A 356 8.02 -6.00 0.71
N ASN A 357 8.99 -6.34 1.59
CA ASN A 357 9.34 -7.72 1.87
C ASN A 357 8.27 -8.40 2.74
N LEU A 358 7.72 -7.68 3.74
CA LEU A 358 6.65 -8.20 4.60
C LEU A 358 5.38 -8.45 3.78
N ALA A 359 4.95 -7.49 2.98
CA ALA A 359 3.77 -7.61 2.11
C ALA A 359 3.89 -8.80 1.14
N ARG A 360 5.07 -8.99 0.53
CA ARG A 360 5.31 -10.16 -0.33
C ARG A 360 5.26 -11.48 0.44
N ALA A 361 5.85 -11.52 1.62
CA ALA A 361 5.89 -12.74 2.43
C ALA A 361 4.49 -13.14 2.90
N GLU A 362 3.70 -12.20 3.42
CA GLU A 362 2.34 -12.52 3.89
C GLU A 362 1.40 -12.90 2.74
N MET A 363 1.46 -12.22 1.60
CA MET A 363 0.67 -12.62 0.43
C MET A 363 1.12 -13.98 -0.11
N GLN A 364 2.43 -14.23 -0.16
CA GLN A 364 2.99 -15.52 -0.58
C GLN A 364 2.51 -16.66 0.34
N GLU A 365 2.59 -16.49 1.66
CA GLU A 365 2.12 -17.49 2.62
C GLU A 365 0.60 -17.71 2.50
N ALA A 366 -0.19 -16.64 2.32
CA ALA A 366 -1.63 -16.75 2.14
C ALA A 366 -2.00 -17.51 0.85
N LEU A 367 -1.41 -17.14 -0.29
CA LEU A 367 -1.69 -17.80 -1.58
C LEU A 367 -1.22 -19.25 -1.57
N MET A 368 -0.04 -19.54 -1.02
CA MET A 368 0.48 -20.90 -0.89
C MET A 368 -0.42 -21.75 0.00
N PHE A 369 -0.86 -21.22 1.15
CA PHE A 369 -1.76 -21.93 2.06
C PHE A 369 -3.10 -22.24 1.38
N LEU A 370 -3.71 -21.24 0.71
CA LEU A 370 -4.97 -21.43 -0.01
C LEU A 370 -4.82 -22.47 -1.13
N ALA A 371 -3.76 -22.42 -1.93
CA ALA A 371 -3.51 -23.34 -3.02
C ALA A 371 -3.33 -24.80 -2.56
N GLN A 372 -2.79 -25.01 -1.36
CA GLN A 372 -2.65 -26.34 -0.75
C GLN A 372 -3.97 -26.90 -0.19
N ARG A 373 -4.89 -26.03 0.24
CA ARG A 373 -6.09 -26.42 0.97
C ARG A 373 -7.37 -26.34 0.16
N VAL A 374 -7.44 -25.42 -0.80
CA VAL A 374 -8.65 -25.10 -1.59
C VAL A 374 -8.53 -25.69 -2.99
N SER A 375 -9.51 -26.51 -3.40
CA SER A 375 -9.51 -27.16 -4.71
C SER A 375 -9.94 -26.20 -5.84
N SER A 376 -10.86 -25.28 -5.57
CA SER A 376 -11.27 -24.23 -6.50
C SER A 376 -11.67 -22.95 -5.78
N ILE A 377 -11.45 -21.82 -6.46
CA ILE A 377 -11.96 -20.50 -6.05
C ILE A 377 -12.87 -20.00 -7.16
N SER A 378 -14.06 -19.56 -6.83
CA SER A 378 -14.98 -18.90 -7.75
C SER A 378 -15.67 -17.71 -7.10
N LEU A 379 -16.03 -16.72 -7.92
CA LEU A 379 -16.89 -15.63 -7.45
C LEU A 379 -18.29 -16.16 -7.15
N ASP A 380 -18.87 -15.76 -6.02
CA ASP A 380 -20.23 -16.10 -5.60
C ASP A 380 -21.13 -14.85 -5.51
N GLY A 381 -20.78 -13.83 -6.26
CA GLY A 381 -21.44 -12.52 -6.37
C GLY A 381 -20.53 -11.49 -7.03
N GLU A 382 -21.05 -10.28 -7.20
CA GLU A 382 -20.28 -9.17 -7.76
C GLU A 382 -19.34 -8.57 -6.70
N PRO A 383 -18.03 -8.40 -7.00
CA PRO A 383 -17.10 -7.69 -6.12
C PRO A 383 -17.48 -6.21 -5.98
N GLU A 384 -17.41 -5.67 -4.77
CA GLU A 384 -17.59 -4.25 -4.50
C GLU A 384 -16.23 -3.57 -4.40
N PHE A 385 -15.96 -2.62 -5.31
CA PHE A 385 -14.68 -1.92 -5.39
C PHE A 385 -14.74 -0.58 -4.63
N GLY A 386 -13.65 -0.26 -3.95
CA GLY A 386 -13.36 1.06 -3.40
C GLY A 386 -13.08 2.10 -4.48
N THR A 387 -12.70 3.32 -4.08
CA THR A 387 -12.36 4.40 -4.98
C THR A 387 -10.93 4.29 -5.50
N ALA A 388 -10.67 4.79 -6.70
CA ALA A 388 -9.32 4.85 -7.27
C ALA A 388 -8.45 5.98 -6.66
N SER A 389 -9.04 6.87 -5.85
CA SER A 389 -8.31 7.90 -5.11
C SER A 389 -7.86 7.34 -3.76
N GLY A 390 -6.56 7.22 -3.52
CA GLY A 390 -6.01 6.58 -2.33
C GLY A 390 -5.67 5.11 -2.54
N ILE A 391 -6.13 4.21 -1.68
CA ILE A 391 -5.94 2.76 -1.82
C ILE A 391 -7.11 2.16 -2.60
N TYR A 392 -6.82 1.66 -3.79
CA TYR A 392 -7.78 0.96 -4.62
C TYR A 392 -7.97 -0.48 -4.11
N GLY A 393 -8.90 -0.66 -3.21
CA GLY A 393 -9.20 -1.93 -2.57
C GLY A 393 -10.57 -2.48 -2.97
N LEU A 394 -10.94 -3.59 -2.34
CA LEU A 394 -12.27 -4.19 -2.39
C LEU A 394 -12.96 -3.99 -1.05
N GLU A 395 -14.20 -3.50 -1.08
CA GLU A 395 -15.08 -3.40 0.08
C GLU A 395 -15.71 -4.76 0.42
N SER A 396 -16.01 -5.56 -0.63
CA SER A 396 -16.55 -6.91 -0.53
C SER A 396 -16.05 -7.78 -1.69
N LEU A 397 -15.77 -9.05 -1.40
CA LEU A 397 -15.40 -10.07 -2.39
C LEU A 397 -16.13 -11.38 -2.05
N PRO A 398 -17.38 -11.55 -2.50
CA PRO A 398 -18.11 -12.80 -2.32
C PRO A 398 -17.46 -13.93 -3.12
N VAL A 399 -17.00 -14.97 -2.42
CA VAL A 399 -16.36 -16.14 -3.04
C VAL A 399 -16.90 -17.43 -2.49
N ARG A 400 -16.70 -18.49 -3.26
CA ARG A 400 -16.81 -19.87 -2.85
C ARG A 400 -15.45 -20.54 -2.93
N LEU A 401 -14.97 -21.02 -1.80
CA LEU A 401 -13.74 -21.78 -1.63
C LEU A 401 -14.13 -23.26 -1.45
N GLU A 402 -13.81 -24.11 -2.42
CA GLU A 402 -14.02 -25.55 -2.29
C GLU A 402 -12.82 -26.17 -1.56
N LEU A 403 -13.01 -26.55 -0.31
CA LEU A 403 -11.99 -27.13 0.57
C LEU A 403 -11.70 -28.60 0.24
#